data_e89f1a2773862ea937afeb1a8e2628fe
#
_entry.id   e89f1a2773862ea937afeb1a8e2628fe
#
_cell.length_a   1.000
_cell.length_b   1.000
_cell.length_c   1.000
_cell.angle_alpha   90.00
_cell.angle_beta   90.00
_cell.angle_gamma   90.00
#
_symmetry.space_group_name_H-M   'P 1'
#
loop_
_entity.id
_entity.type
_entity.pdbx_description
1 polymer ?
#
loop_
_entity_poly.entity_id
_entity_poly.type
_entity_poly.pdbx_seq_one_letter_code
_entity_poly.pdbx_strand_id
1 'polypeptide(L)'
;MRTILKTLLLSLVVSSSVYAANHIVDQKGKTFIPHAITVKVGDTITFKNSDPFAHNAYTDDEENEFDIGMQAAGEDVSVNVKAAGKFNVECAIHPNMLLEVTAK
;
A
#
# COMPACT_ATOMS: atom_id res chain seq x y z
N MET A 1 16.17 -19.02 58.49
CA MET A 1 16.06 -17.92 57.56
C MET A 1 15.82 -18.48 56.18
N ARG A 2 14.62 -18.30 55.67
CA ARG A 2 14.30 -18.72 54.31
C ARG A 2 14.58 -17.55 53.37
N THR A 3 15.63 -17.66 52.61
CA THR A 3 15.86 -16.75 51.45
C THR A 3 14.87 -17.09 50.38
N ILE A 4 13.85 -16.25 50.23
CA ILE A 4 12.94 -16.34 49.11
C ILE A 4 13.70 -15.74 47.90
N LEU A 5 14.23 -16.63 47.07
CA LEU A 5 14.74 -16.21 45.77
C LEU A 5 13.52 -15.84 44.92
N LYS A 6 13.19 -14.56 44.89
CA LYS A 6 12.27 -14.06 43.89
C LYS A 6 13.01 -14.12 42.54
N THR A 7 12.83 -15.20 41.84
CA THR A 7 13.18 -15.23 40.42
C THR A 7 12.30 -14.21 39.70
N LEU A 8 12.86 -13.04 39.44
CA LEU A 8 12.23 -12.08 38.56
C LEU A 8 12.26 -12.70 37.17
N LEU A 9 11.15 -13.32 36.80
CA LEU A 9 10.99 -13.75 35.41
C LEU A 9 10.83 -12.47 34.62
N LEU A 10 11.95 -11.97 34.07
CA LEU A 10 11.92 -10.94 33.06
C LEU A 10 11.38 -11.61 31.82
N SER A 11 10.06 -11.60 31.64
CA SER A 11 9.48 -11.95 30.39
C SER A 11 9.88 -10.86 29.41
N LEU A 12 10.88 -11.17 28.58
CA LEU A 12 11.23 -10.34 27.44
C LEU A 12 10.04 -10.38 26.50
N VAL A 13 9.12 -9.43 26.63
CA VAL A 13 8.12 -9.20 25.60
C VAL A 13 8.86 -8.62 24.41
N VAL A 14 9.28 -9.51 23.51
CA VAL A 14 9.71 -9.07 22.19
C VAL A 14 8.45 -8.56 21.49
N SER A 15 8.14 -7.29 21.66
CA SER A 15 7.17 -6.64 20.81
C SER A 15 7.80 -6.58 19.42
N SER A 16 7.41 -7.52 18.53
CA SER A 16 7.69 -7.38 17.13
C SER A 16 6.87 -6.20 16.64
N SER A 17 7.51 -5.04 16.49
CA SER A 17 6.88 -3.91 15.84
C SER A 17 6.71 -4.27 14.36
N VAL A 18 5.45 -4.47 13.94
CA VAL A 18 5.11 -4.64 12.53
C VAL A 18 5.13 -3.26 11.91
N TYR A 19 6.19 -2.95 11.16
CA TYR A 19 6.25 -1.71 10.40
C TYR A 19 5.41 -1.84 9.14
N ALA A 20 4.54 -0.86 8.89
CA ALA A 20 3.86 -0.72 7.62
C ALA A 20 4.89 -0.46 6.52
N ALA A 21 4.81 -1.20 5.44
CA ALA A 21 5.66 -1.01 4.27
C ALA A 21 5.04 0.01 3.31
N ASN A 22 5.89 0.69 2.53
CA ASN A 22 5.46 1.54 1.44
C ASN A 22 5.81 0.87 0.12
N HIS A 23 4.81 0.68 -0.74
CA HIS A 23 4.96 0.07 -2.05
C HIS A 23 4.88 1.18 -3.10
N ILE A 24 5.89 1.26 -3.95
CA ILE A 24 5.92 2.27 -5.01
C ILE A 24 5.41 1.65 -6.30
N VAL A 25 4.42 2.30 -6.91
CA VAL A 25 3.89 1.97 -8.21
C VAL A 25 4.07 3.18 -9.12
N ASP A 26 4.91 3.05 -10.14
CA ASP A 26 5.12 4.11 -11.11
C ASP A 26 4.10 4.02 -12.25
N GLN A 27 3.79 5.14 -12.84
CA GLN A 27 2.96 5.24 -14.03
C GLN A 27 3.85 5.78 -15.15
N LYS A 28 4.20 4.91 -16.09
CA LYS A 28 5.09 5.22 -17.20
C LYS A 28 4.67 4.47 -18.45
N GLY A 29 4.63 5.17 -19.57
CA GLY A 29 4.19 4.60 -20.84
C GLY A 29 2.73 4.17 -20.80
N LYS A 30 1.88 4.88 -20.05
CA LYS A 30 0.46 4.56 -19.83
C LYS A 30 0.25 3.15 -19.24
N THR A 31 1.14 2.75 -18.33
CA THR A 31 1.05 1.48 -17.59
C THR A 31 1.39 1.71 -16.14
N PHE A 32 0.86 0.85 -15.26
CA PHE A 32 1.34 0.74 -13.89
C PHE A 32 2.55 -0.19 -13.83
N ILE A 33 3.62 0.23 -13.16
CA ILE A 33 4.86 -0.52 -13.01
C ILE A 33 5.20 -0.62 -11.51
N PRO A 34 5.21 -1.81 -10.91
CA PRO A 34 4.75 -3.10 -11.43
C PRO A 34 3.24 -3.12 -11.67
N HIS A 35 2.75 -4.09 -12.43
CA HIS A 35 1.31 -4.22 -12.69
C HIS A 35 0.57 -5.18 -11.75
N ALA A 36 1.30 -5.79 -10.82
CA ALA A 36 0.75 -6.62 -9.75
C ALA A 36 1.61 -6.48 -8.49
N ILE A 37 0.97 -6.29 -7.35
CA ILE A 37 1.65 -6.17 -6.05
C ILE A 37 0.92 -6.98 -4.99
N THR A 38 1.68 -7.45 -4.01
CA THR A 38 1.16 -8.04 -2.78
C THR A 38 1.53 -7.12 -1.61
N VAL A 39 0.54 -6.72 -0.85
CA VAL A 39 0.67 -5.78 0.27
C VAL A 39 0.00 -6.34 1.51
N LYS A 40 0.23 -5.71 2.64
CA LYS A 40 -0.45 -6.03 3.90
C LYS A 40 -1.41 -4.91 4.27
N VAL A 41 -2.48 -5.23 4.98
CA VAL A 41 -3.36 -4.23 5.60
C VAL A 41 -2.52 -3.31 6.49
N GLY A 42 -2.70 -2.00 6.32
CA GLY A 42 -1.90 -0.98 6.99
C GLY A 42 -0.73 -0.46 6.17
N ASP A 43 -0.33 -1.16 5.12
CA ASP A 43 0.69 -0.66 4.19
C ASP A 43 0.19 0.54 3.40
N THR A 44 1.11 1.29 2.81
CA THR A 44 0.81 2.36 1.87
C THR A 44 1.23 1.97 0.47
N ILE A 45 0.51 2.49 -0.52
CA ILE A 45 0.88 2.44 -1.93
C ILE A 45 1.11 3.88 -2.37
N THR A 46 2.30 4.17 -2.86
CA THR A 46 2.65 5.48 -3.41
C THR A 46 2.65 5.40 -4.92
N PHE A 47 1.74 6.14 -5.54
CA PHE A 47 1.68 6.26 -6.99
C PHE A 47 2.57 7.41 -7.43
N LYS A 48 3.53 7.12 -8.29
CA LYS A 48 4.38 8.10 -8.98
C LYS A 48 3.87 8.30 -10.41
N ASN A 49 4.09 9.46 -10.97
CA ASN A 49 3.78 9.72 -12.37
C ASN A 49 5.04 10.15 -13.12
N SER A 50 5.64 9.22 -13.84
CA SER A 50 6.84 9.45 -14.67
C SER A 50 6.51 9.79 -16.14
N ASP A 51 5.22 9.85 -16.48
CA ASP A 51 4.79 10.31 -17.80
C ASP A 51 4.69 11.84 -17.86
N PRO A 52 4.78 12.44 -19.05
CA PRO A 52 4.68 13.90 -19.21
C PRO A 52 3.25 14.43 -19.20
N PHE A 53 2.25 13.58 -18.97
CA PHE A 53 0.83 13.92 -18.92
C PHE A 53 0.19 13.42 -17.64
N ALA A 54 -1.01 13.90 -17.35
CA ALA A 54 -1.71 13.51 -16.13
C ALA A 54 -2.20 12.06 -16.15
N HIS A 55 -2.25 11.47 -14.98
CA HIS A 55 -2.86 10.17 -14.71
C HIS A 55 -3.88 10.27 -13.59
N ASN A 56 -4.54 9.16 -13.32
CA ASN A 56 -5.42 8.96 -12.19
C ASN A 56 -5.23 7.51 -11.71
N ALA A 57 -5.46 7.26 -10.44
CA ALA A 57 -5.51 5.91 -9.91
C ALA A 57 -6.74 5.82 -8.99
N TYR A 58 -7.60 4.86 -9.26
CA TYR A 58 -8.81 4.65 -8.47
C TYR A 58 -9.15 3.18 -8.39
N THR A 59 -9.89 2.83 -7.36
CA THR A 59 -10.57 1.54 -7.26
C THR A 59 -11.96 1.75 -6.67
N ASP A 60 -12.92 1.00 -7.17
CA ASP A 60 -14.28 0.96 -6.64
C ASP A 60 -14.53 -0.23 -5.70
N ASP A 61 -13.45 -0.90 -5.28
CA ASP A 61 -13.51 -1.97 -4.30
C ASP A 61 -14.16 -1.46 -3.00
N GLU A 62 -15.23 -2.10 -2.53
CA GLU A 62 -16.03 -1.59 -1.40
C GLU A 62 -15.21 -1.33 -0.13
N GLU A 63 -14.20 -2.15 0.14
CA GLU A 63 -13.41 -2.06 1.38
C GLU A 63 -12.15 -1.22 1.25
N ASN A 64 -11.61 -1.07 0.01
CA ASN A 64 -10.38 -0.32 -0.26
C ASN A 64 -10.61 0.88 -1.18
N GLU A 65 -11.83 1.35 -1.31
CA GLU A 65 -12.19 2.41 -2.22
C GLU A 65 -11.28 3.64 -2.08
N PHE A 66 -10.74 4.10 -3.19
CA PHE A 66 -10.03 5.36 -3.27
C PHE A 66 -10.06 5.92 -4.70
N ASP A 67 -9.87 7.20 -4.79
CA ASP A 67 -9.64 7.93 -6.03
C ASP A 67 -8.67 9.07 -5.72
N ILE A 68 -7.48 9.03 -6.31
CA ILE A 68 -6.45 10.05 -6.05
C ILE A 68 -6.70 11.36 -6.80
N GLY A 69 -7.72 11.40 -7.66
CA GLY A 69 -7.97 12.54 -8.52
C GLY A 69 -6.96 12.65 -9.66
N MET A 70 -6.87 13.82 -10.26
CA MET A 70 -5.91 14.09 -11.31
C MET A 70 -4.51 14.24 -10.74
N GLN A 71 -3.61 13.39 -11.17
CA GLN A 71 -2.21 13.41 -10.77
C GLN A 71 -1.36 13.98 -11.89
N ALA A 72 -0.78 15.15 -11.66
CA ALA A 72 0.11 15.79 -12.62
C ALA A 72 1.44 15.03 -12.76
N ALA A 73 2.12 15.25 -13.88
CA ALA A 73 3.47 14.72 -14.10
C ALA A 73 4.40 15.07 -12.92
N GLY A 74 5.12 14.09 -12.39
CA GLY A 74 6.06 14.28 -11.29
C GLY A 74 5.46 14.30 -9.88
N GLU A 75 4.14 14.26 -9.73
CA GLU A 75 3.49 14.18 -8.42
C GLU A 75 3.52 12.77 -7.86
N ASP A 76 3.68 12.67 -6.54
CA ASP A 76 3.53 11.43 -5.78
C ASP A 76 2.27 11.53 -4.93
N VAL A 77 1.43 10.49 -4.95
CA VAL A 77 0.23 10.40 -4.12
C VAL A 77 0.18 9.04 -3.45
N SER A 78 -0.06 9.02 -2.14
CA SER A 78 -0.10 7.79 -1.35
C SER A 78 -1.51 7.47 -0.88
N VAL A 79 -1.84 6.18 -0.84
CA VAL A 79 -3.08 5.66 -0.27
C VAL A 79 -2.76 4.58 0.76
N ASN A 80 -3.66 4.38 1.72
CA ASN A 80 -3.54 3.33 2.73
C ASN A 80 -4.35 2.10 2.32
N VAL A 81 -3.76 0.91 2.53
CA VAL A 81 -4.47 -0.36 2.38
C VAL A 81 -5.31 -0.61 3.62
N LYS A 82 -6.63 -0.68 3.48
CA LYS A 82 -7.58 -0.73 4.60
C LYS A 82 -8.03 -2.14 4.95
N ALA A 83 -8.19 -3.01 3.94
CA ALA A 83 -8.75 -4.34 4.14
C ALA A 83 -8.06 -5.38 3.27
N ALA A 84 -8.05 -6.63 3.74
CA ALA A 84 -7.53 -7.77 2.98
C ALA A 84 -8.47 -8.11 1.81
N GLY A 85 -7.90 -8.63 0.75
CA GLY A 85 -8.63 -9.04 -0.45
C GLY A 85 -7.86 -8.73 -1.73
N LYS A 86 -8.44 -9.07 -2.85
CA LYS A 86 -7.89 -8.75 -4.17
C LYS A 86 -8.75 -7.67 -4.80
N PHE A 87 -8.10 -6.66 -5.34
CA PHE A 87 -8.78 -5.59 -6.05
C PHE A 87 -7.93 -5.03 -7.17
N ASN A 88 -8.57 -4.38 -8.11
CA ASN A 88 -7.93 -3.76 -9.25
C ASN A 88 -7.92 -2.24 -9.10
N VAL A 89 -6.80 -1.64 -9.46
CA VAL A 89 -6.67 -0.18 -9.58
C VAL A 89 -6.61 0.16 -11.06
N GLU A 90 -7.35 1.16 -11.45
CA GLU A 90 -7.48 1.60 -12.84
C GLU A 90 -7.19 3.10 -12.96
N CYS A 91 -7.00 3.57 -14.18
CA CYS A 91 -6.91 4.99 -14.50
C CYS A 91 -8.14 5.40 -15.30
N ALA A 92 -8.86 6.42 -14.87
CA ALA A 92 -10.08 6.87 -15.53
C ALA A 92 -9.82 7.47 -16.94
N ILE A 93 -8.58 7.93 -17.19
CA ILE A 93 -8.19 8.59 -18.44
C ILE A 93 -7.65 7.59 -19.44
N HIS A 94 -7.00 6.53 -18.98
CA HIS A 94 -6.36 5.50 -19.80
C HIS A 94 -6.90 4.12 -19.41
N PRO A 95 -7.98 3.65 -20.05
CA PRO A 95 -8.71 2.46 -19.61
C PRO A 95 -7.91 1.14 -19.70
N ASN A 96 -6.76 1.14 -20.39
CA ASN A 96 -5.88 -0.03 -20.46
C ASN A 96 -4.93 -0.16 -19.27
N MET A 97 -4.85 0.85 -18.39
CA MET A 97 -4.00 0.81 -17.21
C MET A 97 -4.69 -0.01 -16.13
N LEU A 98 -4.03 -1.09 -15.72
CA LEU A 98 -4.53 -1.99 -14.69
C LEU A 98 -3.40 -2.37 -13.72
N LEU A 99 -3.68 -2.23 -12.43
CA LEU A 99 -2.84 -2.74 -11.34
C LEU A 99 -3.65 -3.75 -10.53
N GLU A 100 -3.13 -4.95 -10.39
CA GLU A 100 -3.72 -5.97 -9.54
C GLU A 100 -3.08 -5.92 -8.15
N VAL A 101 -3.90 -5.73 -7.12
CA VAL A 101 -3.45 -5.67 -5.72
C VAL A 101 -3.99 -6.87 -4.97
N THR A 102 -3.08 -7.58 -4.29
CA THR A 102 -3.43 -8.62 -3.32
C THR A 102 -3.06 -8.10 -1.94
N ALA A 103 -4.05 -7.84 -1.10
CA ALA A 103 -3.85 -7.40 0.28
C ALA A 103 -4.06 -8.57 1.25
N LYS A 104 -3.13 -8.76 2.13
CA LYS A 104 -3.14 -9.85 3.13
C LYS A 104 -3.31 -9.36 4.56
#